data_bc5717144665fc6bc360dd376d7ed097
#
_entry.id   bc5717144665fc6bc360dd376d7ed097
#
_cell.length_a   1.000
_cell.length_b   1.000
_cell.length_c   1.000
_cell.angle_alpha   90.00
_cell.angle_beta   90.00
_cell.angle_gamma   90.00
#
_symmetry.space_group_name_H-M   'P 1'
#
loop_
_entity.id
_entity.type
_entity.pdbx_description
1 polymer ?
#
loop_
_entity_poly.entity_id
_entity_poly.type
_entity_poly.pdbx_seq_one_letter_code
_entity_poly.pdbx_strand_id
1 'polypeptide(L)'
;DKNIDIPTSETIWSIKGNKKLTENSPIKLSWTNDQGITFEKEISLDDKYLFSIKQRVINKTSGKYDFYSYGQIIRNEIPDIIDFLILHEGLIATLDDELIEEDYDDIQEKKFARTAQKGWLGISDKYWITSLIPPQNKEFKTTFDYKDKFRANFIATEPLELGPNNSIEENLQIIVAAKRVDVIDGYAKSLAIDKFDLVIDWGFLYFITKPLFFGIDYFFKLLGNYGLAIIAITICIRLVFFPLANFSRSEEHTSELQSPCNL
;
A
#
# COMPACT_ATOMS: atom_id res chain seq x y z
N ASP A 1 18.56 -12.43 26.06
CA ASP A 1 17.13 -12.77 26.08
C ASP A 1 16.59 -12.74 27.50
N LYS A 2 16.19 -11.57 27.95
CA LYS A 2 15.46 -11.42 29.22
C LYS A 2 13.98 -11.57 28.88
N ASN A 3 13.30 -12.53 29.55
CA ASN A 3 11.85 -12.62 29.48
C ASN A 3 11.25 -11.31 30.00
N ILE A 4 10.75 -10.52 29.08
CA ILE A 4 10.06 -9.26 29.35
C ILE A 4 8.61 -9.44 28.92
N ASP A 5 7.69 -9.04 29.78
CA ASP A 5 6.28 -9.05 29.42
C ASP A 5 6.00 -7.91 28.44
N ILE A 6 5.59 -8.27 27.24
CA ILE A 6 5.20 -7.37 26.15
C ILE A 6 3.67 -7.37 26.00
N PRO A 7 3.08 -6.29 25.45
CA PRO A 7 1.65 -6.28 25.18
C PRO A 7 1.22 -7.40 24.23
N THR A 8 0.15 -8.10 24.59
CA THR A 8 -0.50 -9.17 23.78
C THR A 8 -1.89 -8.73 23.33
N SER A 9 -2.59 -9.60 22.59
CA SER A 9 -4.00 -9.38 22.21
C SER A 9 -4.94 -9.27 23.42
N GLU A 10 -4.54 -9.78 24.59
CA GLU A 10 -5.33 -9.76 25.83
C GLU A 10 -4.97 -8.59 26.76
N THR A 11 -3.97 -7.81 26.39
CA THR A 11 -3.52 -6.67 27.21
C THR A 11 -4.61 -5.60 27.32
N ILE A 12 -4.99 -5.26 28.53
CA ILE A 12 -5.94 -4.18 28.82
C ILE A 12 -5.18 -2.86 28.88
N TRP A 13 -5.39 -2.02 27.87
CA TRP A 13 -4.77 -0.71 27.79
C TRP A 13 -5.59 0.34 28.53
N SER A 14 -4.91 1.21 29.26
CA SER A 14 -5.48 2.41 29.84
C SER A 14 -5.55 3.53 28.80
N ILE A 15 -6.73 4.15 28.63
CA ILE A 15 -6.91 5.27 27.72
C ILE A 15 -6.61 6.57 28.48
N LYS A 16 -5.70 7.39 27.94
CA LYS A 16 -5.38 8.73 28.47
C LYS A 16 -6.05 9.80 27.60
N GLY A 17 -6.93 10.60 28.17
CA GLY A 17 -7.60 11.71 27.47
C GLY A 17 -8.83 11.26 26.67
N ASN A 18 -8.89 11.61 25.38
CA ASN A 18 -10.04 11.33 24.52
C ASN A 18 -10.25 9.84 24.28
N LYS A 19 -11.52 9.41 24.34
CA LYS A 19 -11.93 8.01 24.14
C LYS A 19 -12.42 7.72 22.72
N LYS A 20 -12.49 8.75 21.87
CA LYS A 20 -12.98 8.63 20.49
C LYS A 20 -11.92 9.15 19.54
N LEU A 21 -11.49 8.32 18.60
CA LEU A 21 -10.59 8.71 17.51
C LEU A 21 -11.37 9.51 16.47
N THR A 22 -10.85 10.67 16.13
CA THR A 22 -11.32 11.50 15.01
C THR A 22 -10.10 12.18 14.37
N GLU A 23 -10.26 12.80 13.22
CA GLU A 23 -9.19 13.54 12.52
C GLU A 23 -8.48 14.57 13.42
N ASN A 24 -9.22 15.18 14.37
CA ASN A 24 -8.69 16.22 15.27
C ASN A 24 -8.44 15.72 16.70
N SER A 25 -8.61 14.44 16.97
CA SER A 25 -8.59 13.89 18.32
C SER A 25 -7.89 12.53 18.34
N PRO A 26 -6.56 12.49 18.54
CA PRO A 26 -5.83 11.24 18.69
C PRO A 26 -6.22 10.51 19.99
N ILE A 27 -6.09 9.18 19.96
CA ILE A 27 -6.24 8.33 21.15
C ILE A 27 -4.86 8.00 21.68
N LYS A 28 -4.70 8.13 23.01
CA LYS A 28 -3.48 7.74 23.73
C LYS A 28 -3.76 6.54 24.61
N LEU A 29 -3.01 5.46 24.37
CA LEU A 29 -3.07 4.23 25.12
C LEU A 29 -1.78 4.07 25.94
N SER A 30 -1.87 3.54 27.14
CA SER A 30 -0.72 3.26 27.99
C SER A 30 -0.95 1.96 28.77
N TRP A 31 0.09 1.15 28.84
CA TRP A 31 0.15 -0.03 29.67
C TRP A 31 1.56 -0.17 30.27
N THR A 32 1.63 -0.54 31.54
CA THR A 32 2.90 -0.79 32.24
C THR A 32 2.91 -2.23 32.72
N ASN A 33 3.98 -2.95 32.39
CA ASN A 33 4.16 -4.32 32.88
C ASN A 33 4.66 -4.34 34.33
N ASP A 34 4.63 -5.51 34.95
CA ASP A 34 5.07 -5.71 36.35
C ASP A 34 6.58 -5.48 36.55
N GLN A 35 7.34 -5.43 35.45
CA GLN A 35 8.78 -5.21 35.45
C GLN A 35 9.17 -3.73 35.41
N GLY A 36 8.21 -2.79 35.30
CA GLY A 36 8.44 -1.36 35.28
C GLY A 36 8.73 -0.77 33.89
N ILE A 37 8.35 -1.47 32.82
CA ILE A 37 8.43 -0.96 31.47
C ILE A 37 7.04 -0.50 31.03
N THR A 38 6.96 0.73 30.53
CA THR A 38 5.72 1.34 30.07
C THR A 38 5.69 1.39 28.55
N PHE A 39 4.61 0.89 27.96
CA PHE A 39 4.30 0.95 26.55
C PHE A 39 3.21 2.00 26.33
N GLU A 40 3.46 2.95 25.45
CA GLU A 40 2.50 3.96 25.05
C GLU A 40 2.26 3.90 23.55
N LYS A 41 1.00 4.10 23.14
CA LYS A 41 0.60 4.23 21.74
C LYS A 41 -0.24 5.48 21.57
N GLU A 42 0.14 6.34 20.66
CA GLU A 42 -0.70 7.43 20.20
C GLU A 42 -1.14 7.14 18.79
N ILE A 43 -2.46 7.07 18.56
CA ILE A 43 -3.08 6.76 17.30
C ILE A 43 -3.79 8.01 16.81
N SER A 44 -3.40 8.51 15.66
CA SER A 44 -4.03 9.61 14.95
C SER A 44 -4.57 9.16 13.60
N LEU A 45 -5.56 9.86 13.08
CA LEU A 45 -6.24 9.60 11.81
C LEU A 45 -6.34 10.91 11.04
N ASP A 46 -6.07 10.87 9.75
CA ASP A 46 -6.36 12.00 8.85
C ASP A 46 -7.73 11.87 8.16
N ASP A 47 -8.05 12.83 7.28
CA ASP A 47 -9.32 12.90 6.54
C ASP A 47 -9.47 11.86 5.42
N LYS A 48 -8.42 11.10 5.10
CA LYS A 48 -8.37 10.10 4.02
C LYS A 48 -7.99 8.70 4.48
N TYR A 49 -8.09 8.45 5.80
CA TYR A 49 -7.86 7.16 6.45
C TYR A 49 -6.40 6.70 6.50
N LEU A 50 -5.46 7.63 6.63
CA LEU A 50 -4.12 7.35 7.11
C LEU A 50 -4.12 7.31 8.65
N PHE A 51 -3.77 6.18 9.20
CA PHE A 51 -3.52 6.01 10.63
C PHE A 51 -2.02 6.16 10.89
N SER A 52 -1.65 7.13 11.71
CA SER A 52 -0.29 7.27 12.21
C SER A 52 -0.25 6.75 13.65
N ILE A 53 0.60 5.75 13.89
CA ILE A 53 0.75 5.10 15.19
C ILE A 53 2.14 5.40 15.71
N LYS A 54 2.20 6.28 16.71
CA LYS A 54 3.41 6.59 17.43
C LYS A 54 3.50 5.66 18.63
N GLN A 55 4.51 4.80 18.64
CA GLN A 55 4.77 3.86 19.72
C GLN A 55 5.96 4.34 20.53
N ARG A 56 5.83 4.33 21.85
CA ARG A 56 6.89 4.68 22.77
C ARG A 56 7.05 3.62 23.83
N VAL A 57 8.27 3.19 24.10
CA VAL A 57 8.60 2.28 25.19
C VAL A 57 9.49 3.02 26.17
N ILE A 58 9.11 3.05 27.45
CA ILE A 58 9.81 3.75 28.53
C ILE A 58 10.31 2.71 29.51
N ASN A 59 11.60 2.67 29.72
CA ASN A 59 12.27 1.80 30.68
C ASN A 59 12.61 2.57 31.94
N LYS A 60 11.97 2.22 33.06
CA LYS A 60 12.27 2.77 34.39
C LYS A 60 13.14 1.82 35.24
N THR A 61 13.71 0.81 34.61
CA THR A 61 14.56 -0.20 35.27
C THR A 61 16.04 0.07 35.02
N SER A 62 16.90 -0.69 35.69
CA SER A 62 18.36 -0.69 35.44
C SER A 62 18.79 -1.65 34.30
N GLY A 63 17.83 -2.38 33.68
CA GLY A 63 18.10 -3.31 32.62
C GLY A 63 18.24 -2.64 31.25
N LYS A 64 18.94 -3.31 30.32
CA LYS A 64 18.97 -2.98 28.89
C LYS A 64 18.13 -4.00 28.15
N TYR A 65 17.33 -3.56 27.13
CA TYR A 65 16.40 -4.36 26.38
C TYR A 65 16.44 -3.99 24.90
N ASP A 66 16.21 -4.97 24.03
CA ASP A 66 16.16 -4.81 22.58
C ASP A 66 14.74 -5.08 22.11
N PHE A 67 14.18 -4.12 21.34
CA PHE A 67 12.85 -4.23 20.76
C PHE A 67 12.94 -4.19 19.23
N TYR A 68 12.06 -4.91 18.57
CA TYR A 68 11.94 -4.90 17.11
C TYR A 68 10.61 -4.27 16.73
N SER A 69 10.65 -3.34 15.78
CA SER A 69 9.44 -2.79 15.19
C SER A 69 8.74 -3.87 14.36
N TYR A 70 7.45 -4.01 14.54
CA TYR A 70 6.65 -5.06 13.92
C TYR A 70 5.26 -4.54 13.55
N GLY A 71 4.76 -4.97 12.40
CA GLY A 71 3.39 -4.71 11.97
C GLY A 71 2.80 -5.91 11.25
N GLN A 72 1.47 -6.08 11.39
CA GLN A 72 0.74 -7.20 10.81
C GLN A 72 -0.65 -6.77 10.35
N ILE A 73 -1.03 -7.23 9.16
CA ILE A 73 -2.41 -7.24 8.65
C ILE A 73 -2.86 -8.70 8.60
N ILE A 74 -4.06 -8.96 9.14
CA ILE A 74 -4.65 -10.30 9.15
C ILE A 74 -5.96 -10.26 8.37
N ARG A 75 -6.15 -11.25 7.49
CA ARG A 75 -7.40 -11.51 6.79
C ARG A 75 -7.89 -12.91 7.11
N ASN A 76 -9.13 -13.01 7.56
CA ASN A 76 -9.68 -14.29 8.01
C ASN A 76 -10.16 -15.16 6.86
N GLU A 77 -10.72 -14.56 5.81
CA GLU A 77 -11.39 -15.26 4.71
C GLU A 77 -10.98 -14.67 3.36
N ILE A 78 -10.99 -15.52 2.33
CA ILE A 78 -10.83 -15.06 0.95
C ILE A 78 -12.12 -14.32 0.56
N PRO A 79 -12.05 -13.12 -0.03
CA PRO A 79 -13.23 -12.44 -0.53
C PRO A 79 -13.81 -13.18 -1.74
N ASP A 80 -15.07 -12.91 -2.07
CA ASP A 80 -15.66 -13.37 -3.33
C ASP A 80 -14.93 -12.68 -4.49
N ILE A 81 -13.95 -13.37 -5.07
CA ILE A 81 -13.16 -12.88 -6.20
C ILE A 81 -14.02 -13.06 -7.46
N ILE A 82 -14.18 -11.98 -8.22
CA ILE A 82 -14.81 -12.03 -9.53
C ILE A 82 -13.71 -12.28 -10.56
N ASP A 83 -13.48 -13.52 -10.93
CA ASP A 83 -12.43 -13.98 -11.86
C ASP A 83 -12.48 -13.36 -13.28
N PHE A 84 -13.49 -12.58 -13.58
CA PHE A 84 -13.67 -11.97 -14.89
C PHE A 84 -12.78 -10.74 -15.14
N LEU A 85 -12.22 -10.13 -14.10
CA LEU A 85 -11.38 -8.94 -14.20
C LEU A 85 -9.93 -9.30 -13.86
N ILE A 86 -9.03 -8.96 -14.75
CA ILE A 86 -7.57 -9.09 -14.60
C ILE A 86 -7.08 -8.01 -13.59
N LEU A 87 -7.60 -8.05 -12.37
CA LEU A 87 -7.21 -7.14 -11.30
C LEU A 87 -6.68 -7.97 -10.15
N HIS A 88 -5.48 -7.64 -9.68
CA HIS A 88 -4.92 -8.34 -8.53
C HIS A 88 -5.73 -8.07 -7.25
N GLU A 89 -6.22 -9.14 -6.64
CA GLU A 89 -6.82 -9.18 -5.32
C GLU A 89 -6.07 -10.20 -4.47
N GLY A 90 -5.27 -9.74 -3.52
CA GLY A 90 -4.39 -10.62 -2.76
C GLY A 90 -3.42 -9.87 -1.87
N LEU A 91 -2.30 -10.51 -1.59
CA LEU A 91 -1.22 -9.91 -0.83
C LEU A 91 -0.29 -9.15 -1.78
N ILE A 92 0.03 -7.93 -1.43
CA ILE A 92 0.77 -7.02 -2.32
C ILE A 92 1.85 -6.28 -1.56
N ALA A 93 2.97 -6.03 -2.19
CA ALA A 93 4.03 -5.19 -1.67
C ALA A 93 4.82 -4.51 -2.78
N THR A 94 5.45 -3.39 -2.46
CA THR A 94 6.61 -2.92 -3.21
C THR A 94 7.81 -2.95 -2.29
N LEU A 95 8.85 -3.67 -2.67
CA LEU A 95 10.07 -3.88 -1.88
C LEU A 95 11.28 -3.54 -2.74
N ASP A 96 12.03 -2.49 -2.36
CA ASP A 96 13.20 -1.98 -3.11
C ASP A 96 12.88 -1.76 -4.60
N ASP A 97 11.78 -1.06 -4.87
CA ASP A 97 11.27 -0.73 -6.22
C ASP A 97 10.72 -1.90 -7.04
N GLU A 98 10.58 -3.09 -6.48
CA GLU A 98 9.97 -4.23 -7.14
C GLU A 98 8.54 -4.45 -6.62
N LEU A 99 7.56 -4.52 -7.54
CA LEU A 99 6.19 -4.90 -7.23
C LEU A 99 6.11 -6.42 -7.03
N ILE A 100 5.45 -6.83 -5.97
CA ILE A 100 5.20 -8.21 -5.60
C ILE A 100 3.71 -8.36 -5.42
N GLU A 101 3.13 -9.27 -6.15
CA GLU A 101 1.72 -9.62 -6.13
C GLU A 101 1.63 -11.14 -5.91
N GLU A 102 0.96 -11.53 -4.83
CA GLU A 102 0.82 -12.93 -4.44
C GLU A 102 -0.67 -13.23 -4.24
N ASP A 103 -1.18 -14.17 -5.01
CA ASP A 103 -2.56 -14.61 -4.90
C ASP A 103 -2.78 -15.41 -3.61
N TYR A 104 -4.03 -15.48 -3.17
CA TYR A 104 -4.36 -16.22 -1.93
C TYR A 104 -4.01 -17.69 -2.03
N ASP A 105 -4.20 -18.32 -3.19
CA ASP A 105 -3.91 -19.74 -3.41
C ASP A 105 -2.40 -19.99 -3.35
N ASP A 106 -1.59 -19.13 -3.96
CA ASP A 106 -0.13 -19.25 -3.93
C ASP A 106 0.42 -19.16 -2.50
N ILE A 107 -0.14 -18.27 -1.67
CA ILE A 107 0.28 -18.14 -0.27
C ILE A 107 -0.20 -19.29 0.61
N GLN A 108 -1.29 -19.96 0.26
CA GLN A 108 -1.68 -21.20 0.94
C GLN A 108 -0.67 -22.32 0.71
N GLU A 109 -0.13 -22.40 -0.50
CA GLU A 109 0.85 -23.42 -0.88
C GLU A 109 2.26 -23.06 -0.40
N LYS A 110 2.67 -21.80 -0.54
CA LYS A 110 4.04 -21.38 -0.29
C LYS A 110 4.12 -20.00 0.36
N LYS A 111 4.78 -19.93 1.50
CA LYS A 111 5.10 -18.68 2.18
C LYS A 111 6.06 -17.83 1.34
N PHE A 112 5.73 -16.54 1.19
CA PHE A 112 6.66 -15.53 0.67
C PHE A 112 7.46 -14.89 1.82
N ALA A 113 8.75 -14.61 1.59
CA ALA A 113 9.58 -13.86 2.52
C ALA A 113 10.71 -13.13 1.78
N ARG A 114 10.88 -11.84 2.08
CA ARG A 114 11.92 -10.99 1.50
C ARG A 114 12.35 -9.90 2.47
N THR A 115 13.64 -9.55 2.44
CA THR A 115 14.20 -8.41 3.18
C THR A 115 14.35 -7.23 2.24
N ALA A 116 14.03 -6.02 2.71
CA ALA A 116 14.09 -4.77 1.95
C ALA A 116 14.48 -3.59 2.86
N GLN A 117 14.95 -2.50 2.26
CA GLN A 117 15.29 -1.27 2.97
C GLN A 117 14.19 -0.21 2.85
N LYS A 118 13.35 -0.30 1.83
CA LYS A 118 12.23 0.62 1.60
C LYS A 118 11.05 -0.12 0.97
N GLY A 119 9.89 0.47 1.12
CA GLY A 119 8.67 -0.04 0.50
C GLY A 119 7.47 -0.07 1.44
N TRP A 120 6.46 -0.76 1.00
CA TRP A 120 5.20 -0.95 1.70
C TRP A 120 4.68 -2.37 1.41
N LEU A 121 3.76 -2.84 2.24
CA LEU A 121 3.12 -4.15 2.08
C LEU A 121 1.67 -4.08 2.55
N GLY A 122 0.84 -4.98 2.03
CA GLY A 122 -0.56 -4.97 2.40
C GLY A 122 -1.40 -6.09 1.81
N ILE A 123 -2.71 -5.91 1.93
CA ILE A 123 -3.73 -6.74 1.32
C ILE A 123 -4.63 -5.84 0.47
N SER A 124 -4.76 -6.20 -0.79
CA SER A 124 -5.48 -5.46 -1.82
C SER A 124 -6.76 -6.18 -2.19
N ASP A 125 -7.88 -5.48 -2.13
CA ASP A 125 -9.15 -5.89 -2.70
C ASP A 125 -9.44 -5.07 -3.95
N LYS A 126 -10.51 -5.39 -4.65
CA LYS A 126 -10.94 -4.67 -5.87
C LYS A 126 -10.99 -3.14 -5.69
N TYR A 127 -11.55 -2.65 -4.58
CA TYR A 127 -11.78 -1.23 -4.33
C TYR A 127 -11.06 -0.68 -3.11
N TRP A 128 -10.47 -1.53 -2.28
CA TRP A 128 -9.88 -1.17 -1.01
C TRP A 128 -8.45 -1.68 -0.88
N ILE A 129 -7.66 -0.95 -0.14
CA ILE A 129 -6.31 -1.35 0.26
C ILE A 129 -6.15 -1.19 1.77
N THR A 130 -5.57 -2.18 2.41
CA THR A 130 -4.99 -2.04 3.74
C THR A 130 -3.49 -2.25 3.62
N SER A 131 -2.70 -1.22 3.89
CA SER A 131 -1.25 -1.30 3.77
C SER A 131 -0.54 -0.82 5.03
N LEU A 132 0.58 -1.46 5.32
CA LEU A 132 1.58 -1.07 6.30
C LEU A 132 2.72 -0.39 5.59
N ILE A 133 3.21 0.70 6.18
CA ILE A 133 4.39 1.41 5.70
C ILE A 133 5.43 1.31 6.81
N PRO A 134 6.39 0.37 6.69
CA PRO A 134 7.51 0.26 7.61
C PRO A 134 8.34 1.55 7.64
N PRO A 135 9.15 1.78 8.68
CA PRO A 135 10.12 2.87 8.67
C PRO A 135 11.02 2.77 7.44
N GLN A 136 11.03 3.81 6.61
CA GLN A 136 11.88 3.88 5.42
C GLN A 136 13.34 4.11 5.84
N ASN A 137 14.28 3.61 5.07
CA ASN A 137 15.73 3.65 5.36
C ASN A 137 16.19 2.79 6.56
N LYS A 138 15.36 1.84 6.98
CA LYS A 138 15.74 0.78 7.94
C LYS A 138 15.39 -0.57 7.32
N GLU A 139 16.30 -1.50 7.43
CA GLU A 139 16.06 -2.84 6.90
C GLU A 139 14.92 -3.54 7.65
N PHE A 140 14.02 -4.14 6.92
CA PHE A 140 12.92 -4.94 7.45
C PHE A 140 12.69 -6.18 6.60
N LYS A 141 12.22 -7.23 7.24
CA LYS A 141 11.79 -8.47 6.58
C LYS A 141 10.28 -8.48 6.43
N THR A 142 9.80 -8.57 5.20
CA THR A 142 8.40 -8.81 4.85
C THR A 142 8.13 -10.30 4.76
N THR A 143 6.96 -10.73 5.23
CA THR A 143 6.47 -12.09 5.03
C THR A 143 4.99 -12.10 4.74
N PHE A 144 4.60 -12.89 3.74
CA PHE A 144 3.22 -13.28 3.48
C PHE A 144 3.08 -14.75 3.84
N ASP A 145 2.14 -15.10 4.69
CA ASP A 145 1.92 -16.48 5.12
C ASP A 145 0.44 -16.77 5.39
N TYR A 146 0.12 -18.06 5.31
CA TYR A 146 -1.18 -18.61 5.67
C TYR A 146 -1.02 -19.67 6.77
N LYS A 147 -1.74 -19.47 7.87
CA LYS A 147 -1.94 -20.42 8.96
C LYS A 147 -3.35 -20.23 9.46
N ASP A 148 -4.34 -20.85 8.88
CA ASP A 148 -5.77 -20.56 9.16
C ASP A 148 -6.24 -19.16 8.74
N LYS A 149 -5.32 -18.19 8.59
CA LYS A 149 -5.59 -16.79 8.20
C LYS A 149 -4.43 -16.29 7.35
N PHE A 150 -4.74 -15.43 6.40
CA PHE A 150 -3.72 -14.74 5.62
C PHE A 150 -3.09 -13.63 6.45
N ARG A 151 -1.78 -13.51 6.36
CA ARG A 151 -1.01 -12.52 7.10
C ARG A 151 -0.02 -11.82 6.19
N ALA A 152 -0.06 -10.50 6.20
CA ALA A 152 0.99 -9.65 5.65
C ALA A 152 1.72 -9.00 6.82
N ASN A 153 3.01 -9.32 6.99
CA ASN A 153 3.80 -8.90 8.14
C ASN A 153 5.08 -8.20 7.71
N PHE A 154 5.55 -7.28 8.53
CA PHE A 154 6.95 -6.89 8.54
C PHE A 154 7.54 -6.98 9.94
N ILE A 155 8.84 -7.15 10.02
CA ILE A 155 9.63 -7.03 11.24
C ILE A 155 10.97 -6.36 10.90
N ALA A 156 11.35 -5.35 11.69
CA ALA A 156 12.67 -4.73 11.56
C ALA A 156 13.77 -5.77 11.83
N THR A 157 14.86 -5.74 11.06
CA THR A 157 15.99 -6.66 11.24
C THR A 157 16.95 -6.17 12.32
N GLU A 158 16.99 -4.87 12.55
CA GLU A 158 17.81 -4.26 13.59
C GLU A 158 16.97 -3.93 14.83
N PRO A 159 17.50 -4.18 16.04
CA PRO A 159 16.81 -3.83 17.26
C PRO A 159 16.87 -2.34 17.58
N LEU A 160 15.82 -1.87 18.24
CA LEU A 160 15.82 -0.60 18.96
C LEU A 160 16.33 -0.84 20.37
N GLU A 161 17.56 -0.39 20.65
CA GLU A 161 18.18 -0.56 21.97
C GLU A 161 17.57 0.38 23.01
N LEU A 162 17.00 -0.17 24.06
CA LEU A 162 16.41 0.58 25.17
C LEU A 162 17.28 0.43 26.42
N GLY A 163 18.08 1.46 26.69
CA GLY A 163 18.94 1.52 27.90
C GLY A 163 18.15 1.78 29.17
N PRO A 164 18.83 1.68 30.34
CA PRO A 164 18.26 2.00 31.65
C PRO A 164 17.76 3.45 31.71
N ASN A 165 16.62 3.69 32.36
CA ASN A 165 16.01 5.00 32.55
C ASN A 165 15.89 5.82 31.23
N ASN A 166 15.70 5.17 30.12
CA ASN A 166 15.59 5.76 28.79
C ASN A 166 14.26 5.43 28.13
N SER A 167 13.99 6.01 26.98
CA SER A 167 12.83 5.69 26.15
C SER A 167 13.21 5.63 24.67
N ILE A 168 12.55 4.76 23.92
CA ILE A 168 12.62 4.68 22.47
C ILE A 168 11.24 5.00 21.87
N GLU A 169 11.24 5.48 20.65
CA GLU A 169 10.04 5.86 19.93
C GLU A 169 10.14 5.39 18.49
N GLU A 170 9.04 4.86 17.96
CA GLU A 170 8.92 4.44 16.56
C GLU A 170 7.56 4.87 16.02
N ASN A 171 7.54 5.28 14.75
CA ASN A 171 6.33 5.67 14.05
C ASN A 171 5.99 4.63 12.98
N LEU A 172 4.77 4.14 13.00
CA LEU A 172 4.20 3.25 12.00
C LEU A 172 3.03 3.93 11.31
N GLN A 173 2.92 3.75 10.02
CA GLN A 173 1.82 4.27 9.23
C GLN A 173 1.01 3.12 8.64
N ILE A 174 -0.31 3.23 8.71
CA ILE A 174 -1.26 2.27 8.14
C ILE A 174 -2.23 3.05 7.28
N ILE A 175 -2.37 2.67 6.02
CA ILE A 175 -3.38 3.24 5.12
C ILE A 175 -4.49 2.20 4.95
N VAL A 176 -5.73 2.60 5.26
CA VAL A 176 -6.94 1.77 5.04
C VAL A 176 -7.89 2.61 4.21
N ALA A 177 -7.73 2.58 2.89
CA ALA A 177 -8.41 3.52 2.02
C ALA A 177 -9.03 2.86 0.79
N ALA A 178 -10.02 3.54 0.19
CA ALA A 178 -10.46 3.21 -1.14
C ALA A 178 -9.35 3.52 -2.16
N LYS A 179 -9.22 2.68 -3.20
CA LYS A 179 -8.24 2.85 -4.28
C LYS A 179 -8.60 4.01 -5.21
N ARG A 180 -8.65 5.20 -4.68
CA ARG A 180 -8.86 6.44 -5.44
C ARG A 180 -7.51 7.01 -5.84
N VAL A 181 -7.35 7.35 -7.11
CA VAL A 181 -6.08 7.85 -7.67
C VAL A 181 -5.58 9.09 -6.94
N ASP A 182 -6.47 10.05 -6.66
CA ASP A 182 -6.13 11.28 -5.94
C ASP A 182 -5.64 11.04 -4.50
N VAL A 183 -6.19 10.03 -3.82
CA VAL A 183 -5.80 9.64 -2.45
C VAL A 183 -4.46 8.90 -2.48
N ILE A 184 -4.34 7.89 -3.34
CA ILE A 184 -3.14 7.06 -3.45
C ILE A 184 -1.93 7.88 -3.91
N ASP A 185 -2.06 8.67 -4.99
CA ASP A 185 -1.00 9.56 -5.47
C ASP A 185 -0.66 10.66 -4.44
N GLY A 186 -1.67 11.12 -3.67
CA GLY A 186 -1.49 12.05 -2.56
C GLY A 186 -0.59 11.49 -1.48
N TYR A 187 -0.85 10.26 -1.01
CA TYR A 187 -0.02 9.58 -0.01
C TYR A 187 1.35 9.20 -0.54
N ALA A 188 1.46 8.71 -1.78
CA ALA A 188 2.75 8.43 -2.41
C ALA A 188 3.69 9.64 -2.32
N LYS A 189 3.15 10.85 -2.58
CA LYS A 189 3.93 12.10 -2.54
C LYS A 189 4.19 12.60 -1.12
N SER A 190 3.15 12.65 -0.27
CA SER A 190 3.25 13.25 1.07
C SER A 190 4.10 12.43 2.03
N LEU A 191 4.10 11.12 1.88
CA LEU A 191 4.85 10.17 2.70
C LEU A 191 6.16 9.70 2.04
N ALA A 192 6.44 10.19 0.81
CA ALA A 192 7.59 9.78 0.01
C ALA A 192 7.70 8.24 -0.14
N ILE A 193 6.55 7.59 -0.42
CA ILE A 193 6.48 6.14 -0.60
C ILE A 193 6.62 5.82 -2.08
N ASP A 194 7.73 5.24 -2.46
CA ASP A 194 8.00 4.87 -3.83
C ASP A 194 6.98 3.83 -4.35
N LYS A 195 6.48 4.08 -5.56
CA LYS A 195 5.56 3.17 -6.27
C LYS A 195 4.29 2.79 -5.50
N PHE A 196 3.82 3.62 -4.58
CA PHE A 196 2.55 3.38 -3.90
C PHE A 196 1.34 3.49 -4.85
N ASP A 197 1.49 4.20 -5.96
CA ASP A 197 0.50 4.27 -7.03
C ASP A 197 0.20 2.92 -7.72
N LEU A 198 1.10 1.93 -7.57
CA LEU A 198 0.90 0.56 -8.05
C LEU A 198 -0.11 -0.25 -7.21
N VAL A 199 -0.60 0.29 -6.09
CA VAL A 199 -1.80 -0.23 -5.40
C VAL A 199 -3.01 -0.28 -6.34
N ILE A 200 -3.07 0.64 -7.30
CA ILE A 200 -4.07 0.62 -8.37
C ILE A 200 -3.46 -0.17 -9.52
N ASP A 201 -4.10 -1.29 -9.85
CA ASP A 201 -3.71 -2.08 -11.00
C ASP A 201 -4.08 -1.33 -12.30
N TRP A 202 -3.07 -0.77 -12.93
CA TRP A 202 -3.19 -0.10 -14.22
C TRP A 202 -3.07 -1.06 -15.40
N GLY A 203 -2.77 -2.33 -15.13
CA GLY A 203 -2.49 -3.35 -16.11
C GLY A 203 -1.15 -3.19 -16.82
N PHE A 204 -0.85 -4.11 -17.72
CA PHE A 204 0.40 -4.16 -18.48
C PHE A 204 0.73 -2.86 -19.24
N LEU A 205 -0.29 -2.13 -19.72
CA LEU A 205 -0.14 -0.87 -20.46
C LEU A 205 -0.18 0.37 -19.54
N TYR A 206 0.33 0.27 -18.32
CA TYR A 206 0.39 1.35 -17.32
C TYR A 206 0.73 2.72 -17.91
N PHE A 207 1.74 2.80 -18.80
CA PHE A 207 2.20 4.04 -19.43
C PHE A 207 1.18 4.68 -20.39
N ILE A 208 0.14 3.95 -20.80
CA ILE A 208 -1.00 4.43 -21.61
C ILE A 208 -2.22 4.62 -20.72
N THR A 209 -2.54 3.64 -19.88
CA THR A 209 -3.79 3.62 -19.09
C THR A 209 -3.84 4.74 -18.07
N LYS A 210 -2.74 5.03 -17.38
CA LYS A 210 -2.67 6.09 -16.38
C LYS A 210 -2.85 7.50 -17.00
N PRO A 211 -2.13 7.89 -18.08
CA PRO A 211 -2.40 9.14 -18.79
C PRO A 211 -3.82 9.24 -19.37
N LEU A 212 -4.35 8.13 -19.89
CA LEU A 212 -5.71 8.08 -20.42
C LEU A 212 -6.75 8.35 -19.32
N PHE A 213 -6.56 7.76 -18.14
CA PHE A 213 -7.39 8.03 -16.96
C PHE A 213 -7.40 9.53 -16.61
N PHE A 214 -6.24 10.17 -16.53
CA PHE A 214 -6.16 11.61 -16.26
C PHE A 214 -6.79 12.47 -17.35
N GLY A 215 -6.71 12.02 -18.60
CA GLY A 215 -7.42 12.68 -19.71
C GLY A 215 -8.94 12.60 -19.56
N ILE A 216 -9.47 11.43 -19.21
CA ILE A 216 -10.91 11.25 -18.92
C ILE A 216 -11.34 12.09 -17.71
N ASP A 217 -10.57 12.08 -16.63
CA ASP A 217 -10.84 12.85 -15.42
C ASP A 217 -10.86 14.38 -15.70
N TYR A 218 -9.92 14.86 -16.51
CA TYR A 218 -9.89 16.25 -16.97
C TYR A 218 -11.17 16.63 -17.73
N PHE A 219 -11.56 15.84 -18.74
CA PHE A 219 -12.78 16.10 -19.50
C PHE A 219 -14.03 15.91 -18.65
N PHE A 220 -14.04 15.00 -17.69
CA PHE A 220 -15.13 14.86 -16.74
C PHE A 220 -15.30 16.12 -15.88
N LYS A 221 -14.23 16.67 -15.35
CA LYS A 221 -14.26 17.92 -14.56
C LYS A 221 -14.74 19.10 -15.38
N LEU A 222 -14.45 19.12 -16.69
CA LEU A 222 -14.88 20.18 -17.61
C LEU A 222 -16.35 20.05 -18.04
N LEU A 223 -16.80 18.83 -18.35
CA LEU A 223 -18.09 18.55 -18.98
C LEU A 223 -19.17 18.09 -17.98
N GLY A 224 -18.77 17.69 -16.76
CA GLY A 224 -19.68 17.20 -15.73
C GLY A 224 -20.35 15.84 -16.03
N ASN A 225 -19.93 15.14 -17.10
CA ASN A 225 -20.51 13.89 -17.54
C ASN A 225 -19.46 12.93 -18.09
N TYR A 226 -19.39 11.72 -17.52
CA TYR A 226 -18.40 10.71 -17.91
C TYR A 226 -18.56 10.20 -19.36
N GLY A 227 -19.80 10.07 -19.85
CA GLY A 227 -20.04 9.67 -21.24
C GLY A 227 -19.47 10.67 -22.24
N LEU A 228 -19.71 11.97 -21.99
CA LEU A 228 -19.13 13.03 -22.82
C LEU A 228 -17.59 13.08 -22.68
N ALA A 229 -17.05 12.85 -21.50
CA ALA A 229 -15.62 12.78 -21.28
C ALA A 229 -14.96 11.66 -22.09
N ILE A 230 -15.57 10.47 -22.13
CA ILE A 230 -15.10 9.33 -22.93
C ILE A 230 -15.14 9.65 -24.43
N ILE A 231 -16.20 10.28 -24.91
CA ILE A 231 -16.32 10.70 -26.32
C ILE A 231 -15.23 11.73 -26.65
N ALA A 232 -15.02 12.73 -25.78
CA ALA A 232 -14.03 13.78 -25.99
C ALA A 232 -12.60 13.20 -26.08
N ILE A 233 -12.20 12.35 -25.13
CA ILE A 233 -10.88 11.72 -25.15
C ILE A 233 -10.71 10.81 -26.37
N THR A 234 -11.77 10.11 -26.78
CA THR A 234 -11.75 9.25 -27.98
C THR A 234 -11.50 10.07 -29.23
N ILE A 235 -12.11 11.25 -29.35
CA ILE A 235 -11.86 12.19 -30.46
C ILE A 235 -10.40 12.64 -30.44
N CYS A 236 -9.88 13.04 -29.28
CA CYS A 236 -8.48 13.47 -29.13
C CYS A 236 -7.50 12.37 -29.56
N ILE A 237 -7.73 11.13 -29.12
CA ILE A 237 -6.90 9.96 -29.49
C ILE A 237 -6.96 9.75 -31.01
N ARG A 238 -8.14 9.78 -31.60
CA ARG A 238 -8.29 9.62 -33.07
C ARG A 238 -7.58 10.71 -33.84
N LEU A 239 -7.63 11.96 -33.39
CA LEU A 239 -6.90 13.06 -34.00
C LEU A 239 -5.39 12.88 -33.94
N VAL A 240 -4.87 12.41 -32.81
CA VAL A 240 -3.44 12.13 -32.64
C VAL A 240 -2.96 11.00 -33.58
N PHE A 241 -3.76 9.94 -33.72
CA PHE A 241 -3.43 8.80 -34.58
C PHE A 241 -3.83 8.96 -36.05
N PHE A 242 -4.59 10.01 -36.39
CA PHE A 242 -5.05 10.25 -37.78
C PHE A 242 -3.91 10.35 -38.81
N PRO A 243 -2.79 11.07 -38.56
CA PRO A 243 -1.69 11.12 -39.52
C PRO A 243 -1.06 9.73 -39.76
N LEU A 244 -0.92 8.93 -38.67
CA LEU A 244 -0.36 7.58 -38.75
C LEU A 244 -1.27 6.62 -39.56
N ALA A 245 -2.58 6.72 -39.34
CA ALA A 245 -3.56 5.93 -40.09
C ALA A 245 -3.60 6.30 -41.60
N ASN A 246 -3.43 7.57 -41.92
CA ASN A 246 -3.35 8.04 -43.31
C ASN A 246 -2.05 7.59 -43.99
N PHE A 247 -0.94 7.58 -43.27
CA PHE A 247 0.34 7.11 -43.80
C PHE A 247 0.27 5.62 -44.17
N SER A 248 -0.27 4.78 -43.27
CA SER A 248 -0.47 3.34 -43.50
C SER A 248 -1.34 3.07 -44.74
N ARG A 249 -2.45 3.81 -44.92
CA ARG A 249 -3.30 3.68 -46.12
C ARG A 249 -2.59 4.10 -47.41
N SER A 250 -1.72 5.12 -47.35
CA SER A 250 -0.96 5.57 -48.51
C SER A 250 0.03 4.50 -49.00
N GLU A 251 0.62 3.73 -48.08
CA GLU A 251 1.53 2.63 -48.43
C GLU A 251 0.78 1.44 -49.02
N GLU A 252 -0.42 1.09 -48.52
CA GLU A 252 -1.23 0.03 -49.08
C GLU A 252 -1.61 0.33 -50.53
N HIS A 253 -2.07 1.55 -50.86
CA HIS A 253 -2.42 1.95 -52.20
C HIS A 253 -1.22 1.98 -53.16
N THR A 254 -0.03 2.31 -52.70
CA THR A 254 1.20 2.28 -53.51
C THR A 254 1.64 0.82 -53.78
N SER A 255 1.45 -0.06 -52.85
CA SER A 255 1.78 -1.50 -53.00
C SER A 255 0.85 -2.22 -53.96
N GLU A 256 -0.45 -1.90 -53.99
CA GLU A 256 -1.41 -2.47 -54.97
C GLU A 256 -1.12 -2.03 -56.40
N LEU A 257 -0.66 -0.78 -56.60
CA LEU A 257 -0.31 -0.27 -57.95
C LEU A 257 1.02 -0.82 -58.46
N GLN A 258 1.87 -1.41 -57.61
CA GLN A 258 3.14 -2.02 -57.97
C GLN A 258 3.06 -3.55 -58.21
N SER A 259 1.90 -4.18 -58.10
CA SER A 259 1.73 -5.56 -58.51
C SER A 259 1.76 -5.63 -60.04
N PRO A 260 2.84 -6.12 -60.69
CA PRO A 260 2.86 -6.23 -62.14
C PRO A 260 1.86 -7.30 -62.55
N CYS A 261 0.97 -6.92 -63.49
CA CYS A 261 0.26 -7.90 -64.28
C CYS A 261 1.31 -8.74 -65.03
N ASN A 262 1.61 -9.92 -64.50
CA ASN A 262 2.25 -10.98 -65.29
C ASN A 262 1.18 -11.64 -66.15
N LEU A 263 1.16 -11.20 -67.41
CA LEU A 263 0.61 -12.00 -68.51
C LEU A 263 1.63 -13.05 -68.96
#